data_230f1efb37b189e34d52f63edec4b3db
#
_entry.id   230f1efb37b189e34d52f63edec4b3db
#
_cell.length_a   1.000
_cell.length_b   1.000
_cell.length_c   1.000
_cell.angle_alpha   90.00
_cell.angle_beta   90.00
_cell.angle_gamma   90.00
#
_symmetry.space_group_name_H-M   'P 1'
#
loop_
_entity.id
_entity.type
_entity.pdbx_description
1 polymer ?
#
loop_
_entity_poly.entity_id
_entity_poly.type
_entity_poly.pdbx_seq_one_letter_code
_entity_poly.pdbx_strand_id
1 'polypeptide(L)'
;MPLFSTDKFQIEIERNWKNIYNISETVIPPDEREVAAMIDQIMEYNKKFVENKGYEPFLTSKYPDKKLAILTCMDTRLIELLPAALGIKNGDAKIIKNAGGTMVHPYGSVVRSLLVGILELGVEEVMVIGHTDCGVQGMDGKEMLELLEKRGIDKQHIDIVRHSGIDLENWLGGFESVESSVHETVKGLKE
;
A
#
# COMPACT_ATOMS: atom_id res chain seq x y z
N MET A 1 15.41 19.05 12.31
CA MET A 1 14.04 19.43 12.70
C MET A 1 13.26 18.14 12.85
N PRO A 2 12.75 17.75 14.01
CA PRO A 2 12.12 16.45 14.22
C PRO A 2 10.87 16.33 13.35
N LEU A 3 10.76 15.19 12.64
CA LEU A 3 9.63 14.85 11.77
C LEU A 3 8.31 14.62 12.55
N PHE A 4 8.39 14.53 13.87
CA PHE A 4 7.28 14.14 14.74
C PHE A 4 7.04 15.20 15.82
N SER A 5 6.70 16.42 15.43
CA SER A 5 5.98 17.31 16.32
C SER A 5 4.47 17.03 16.19
N THR A 6 3.73 17.17 17.26
CA THR A 6 2.26 17.05 17.27
C THR A 6 1.58 17.89 16.20
N ASP A 7 2.23 18.96 15.72
CA ASP A 7 1.74 19.87 14.69
C ASP A 7 2.01 19.36 13.24
N LYS A 8 2.75 18.25 13.07
CA LYS A 8 3.18 17.75 11.74
C LYS A 8 2.58 16.41 11.33
N PHE A 9 1.96 15.70 12.26
CA PHE A 9 1.25 14.46 11.96
C PHE A 9 -0.24 14.72 12.10
N GLN A 10 -0.88 15.00 10.99
CA GLN A 10 -2.32 15.01 10.94
C GLN A 10 -2.78 13.62 10.54
N ILE A 11 -3.33 12.88 11.50
CA ILE A 11 -3.97 11.58 11.24
C ILE A 11 -5.45 11.88 11.14
N GLU A 12 -5.96 11.84 9.91
CA GLU A 12 -7.39 11.84 9.65
C GLU A 12 -7.83 10.39 9.45
N ILE A 13 -8.73 9.92 10.32
CA ILE A 13 -9.22 8.55 10.26
C ILE A 13 -10.67 8.60 9.76
N GLU A 14 -10.88 8.17 8.52
CA GLU A 14 -12.22 7.85 8.05
C GLU A 14 -12.63 6.51 8.68
N ARG A 15 -13.53 6.56 9.66
CA ARG A 15 -13.99 5.40 10.42
C ARG A 15 -15.08 4.62 9.72
N ASN A 16 -15.65 5.18 8.67
CA ASN A 16 -16.74 4.55 7.94
C ASN A 16 -16.38 4.37 6.46
N TRP A 17 -15.75 3.24 6.13
CA TRP A 17 -15.40 2.88 4.76
C TRP A 17 -16.62 2.80 3.82
N LYS A 18 -17.86 2.66 4.36
CA LYS A 18 -19.10 2.76 3.59
C LYS A 18 -19.25 4.14 2.97
N ASN A 19 -18.80 5.21 3.63
CA ASN A 19 -18.84 6.58 3.11
C ASN A 19 -17.82 6.79 1.97
N ILE A 20 -16.70 6.07 2.00
CA ILE A 20 -15.66 6.16 0.95
C ILE A 20 -16.19 5.59 -0.37
N TYR A 21 -16.98 4.52 -0.33
CA TYR A 21 -17.42 3.78 -1.51
C TYR A 21 -18.94 3.76 -1.72
N ASN A 22 -19.72 4.49 -0.90
CA ASN A 22 -21.18 4.52 -0.94
C ASN A 22 -21.81 3.11 -0.94
N ILE A 23 -21.27 2.20 -0.13
CA ILE A 23 -21.65 0.78 -0.07
C ILE A 23 -22.87 0.61 0.83
N SER A 24 -23.87 -0.16 0.39
CA SER A 24 -25.09 -0.43 1.16
C SER A 24 -24.83 -1.22 2.45
N GLU A 25 -25.71 -1.08 3.45
CA GLU A 25 -25.60 -1.66 4.79
C GLU A 25 -25.60 -3.21 4.87
N THR A 26 -25.75 -3.91 3.75
CA THR A 26 -25.84 -5.37 3.69
C THR A 26 -24.53 -6.12 3.87
N VAL A 27 -23.40 -5.42 3.92
CA VAL A 27 -22.11 -6.02 4.29
C VAL A 27 -22.03 -6.03 5.82
N ILE A 28 -21.88 -7.20 6.42
CA ILE A 28 -21.64 -7.34 7.86
C ILE A 28 -20.30 -6.64 8.17
N PRO A 29 -20.31 -5.44 8.76
CA PRO A 29 -19.08 -4.83 9.22
C PRO A 29 -18.57 -5.64 10.42
N PRO A 30 -17.25 -5.67 10.66
CA PRO A 30 -16.77 -5.96 12.00
C PRO A 30 -17.50 -5.03 12.98
N ASP A 31 -17.75 -5.46 14.20
CA ASP A 31 -18.49 -4.65 15.20
C ASP A 31 -17.87 -3.24 15.23
N GLU A 32 -18.64 -2.26 14.79
CA GLU A 32 -18.15 -0.87 14.63
C GLU A 32 -17.60 -0.31 15.95
N ARG A 33 -18.11 -0.84 17.09
CA ARG A 33 -17.63 -0.50 18.44
C ARG A 33 -16.26 -1.10 18.72
N GLU A 34 -16.02 -2.34 18.30
CA GLU A 34 -14.74 -3.01 18.47
C GLU A 34 -13.64 -2.36 17.64
N VAL A 35 -13.93 -2.04 16.37
CA VAL A 35 -13.00 -1.33 15.50
C VAL A 35 -12.72 0.08 16.01
N ALA A 36 -13.75 0.81 16.46
CA ALA A 36 -13.57 2.13 17.05
C ALA A 36 -12.69 2.09 18.30
N ALA A 37 -12.93 1.12 19.19
CA ALA A 37 -12.13 0.93 20.40
C ALA A 37 -10.65 0.60 20.08
N MET A 38 -10.40 -0.20 19.05
CA MET A 38 -9.04 -0.53 18.60
C MET A 38 -8.31 0.71 18.06
N ILE A 39 -8.99 1.53 17.25
CA ILE A 39 -8.40 2.77 16.73
C ILE A 39 -8.10 3.75 17.86
N ASP A 40 -9.01 3.89 18.83
CA ASP A 40 -8.80 4.77 19.99
C ASP A 40 -7.60 4.32 20.85
N GLN A 41 -7.38 3.01 21.00
CA GLN A 41 -6.18 2.47 21.65
C GLN A 41 -4.90 2.82 20.90
N ILE A 42 -4.90 2.72 19.56
CA ILE A 42 -3.75 3.09 18.72
C ILE A 42 -3.45 4.59 18.88
N MET A 43 -4.47 5.44 18.87
CA MET A 43 -4.32 6.89 19.02
C MET A 43 -3.79 7.26 20.41
N GLU A 44 -4.28 6.63 21.46
CA GLU A 44 -3.78 6.86 22.84
C GLU A 44 -2.31 6.39 22.99
N TYR A 45 -1.96 5.25 22.38
CA TYR A 45 -0.57 4.80 22.34
C TYR A 45 0.33 5.81 21.63
N ASN A 46 -0.11 6.30 20.45
CA ASN A 46 0.64 7.29 19.68
C ASN A 46 0.85 8.57 20.46
N LYS A 47 -0.17 9.07 21.15
CA LYS A 47 -0.05 10.26 22.00
C LYS A 47 1.05 10.08 23.06
N LYS A 48 1.03 8.96 23.81
CA LYS A 48 2.06 8.65 24.80
C LYS A 48 3.45 8.49 24.18
N PHE A 49 3.54 7.86 23.00
CA PHE A 49 4.79 7.69 22.25
C PHE A 49 5.42 9.04 21.90
N VAL A 50 4.60 10.00 21.44
CA VAL A 50 5.05 11.37 21.11
C VAL A 50 5.44 12.13 22.37
N GLU A 51 4.61 12.13 23.43
CA GLU A 51 4.89 12.80 24.71
C GLU A 51 6.20 12.31 25.35
N ASN A 52 6.46 11.01 25.27
CA ASN A 52 7.68 10.38 25.80
C ASN A 52 8.87 10.45 24.83
N LYS A 53 8.72 11.13 23.68
CA LYS A 53 9.73 11.22 22.63
C LYS A 53 10.23 9.88 22.10
N GLY A 54 9.38 8.86 22.11
CA GLY A 54 9.71 7.51 21.64
C GLY A 54 10.19 7.46 20.19
N TYR A 55 9.96 8.52 19.41
CA TYR A 55 10.42 8.67 18.03
C TYR A 55 11.91 8.99 17.89
N GLU A 56 12.60 9.46 18.93
CA GLU A 56 14.01 9.91 18.84
C GLU A 56 14.94 8.82 18.24
N PRO A 57 14.83 7.54 18.60
CA PRO A 57 15.65 6.47 18.01
C PRO A 57 15.42 6.25 16.51
N PHE A 58 14.31 6.77 15.96
CA PHE A 58 13.92 6.59 14.55
C PHE A 58 14.23 7.81 13.69
N LEU A 59 14.84 8.85 14.24
CA LEU A 59 15.18 10.05 13.48
C LEU A 59 16.25 9.73 12.43
N THR A 60 15.95 10.11 11.19
CA THR A 60 16.86 9.95 10.05
C THR A 60 16.58 11.01 9.00
N SER A 61 17.36 11.01 7.92
CA SER A 61 17.21 11.88 6.76
C SER A 61 16.04 11.46 5.88
N LYS A 62 15.54 12.38 5.06
CA LYS A 62 14.59 12.04 3.99
C LYS A 62 15.24 11.29 2.82
N TYR A 63 16.55 11.30 2.72
CA TYR A 63 17.31 10.61 1.68
C TYR A 63 17.68 9.20 2.15
N PRO A 64 17.52 8.17 1.32
CA PRO A 64 17.88 6.81 1.70
C PRO A 64 19.38 6.63 1.71
N ASP A 65 19.94 6.14 2.83
CA ASP A 65 21.40 5.97 2.99
C ASP A 65 22.00 5.02 1.95
N LYS A 66 21.22 4.01 1.50
CA LYS A 66 21.63 3.06 0.46
C LYS A 66 21.21 3.47 -0.96
N LYS A 67 20.65 4.66 -1.14
CA LYS A 67 20.15 5.16 -2.43
C LYS A 67 19.19 4.20 -3.15
N LEU A 68 18.49 3.39 -2.38
CA LEU A 68 17.66 2.28 -2.83
C LEU A 68 16.18 2.57 -2.65
N ALA A 69 15.37 2.18 -3.65
CA ALA A 69 13.93 2.00 -3.49
C ALA A 69 13.57 0.51 -3.63
N ILE A 70 12.63 0.04 -2.84
CA ILE A 70 12.13 -1.33 -2.86
C ILE A 70 10.63 -1.27 -3.15
N LEU A 71 10.20 -1.92 -4.23
CA LEU A 71 8.79 -2.21 -4.50
C LEU A 71 8.48 -3.63 -4.03
N THR A 72 7.50 -3.78 -3.16
CA THR A 72 7.12 -5.09 -2.61
C THR A 72 5.64 -5.16 -2.25
N CYS A 73 5.16 -6.35 -1.87
CA CYS A 73 3.77 -6.57 -1.48
C CYS A 73 3.42 -5.86 -0.17
N MET A 74 2.16 -5.45 -0.05
CA MET A 74 1.58 -4.90 1.18
C MET A 74 1.30 -5.95 2.26
N ASP A 75 1.64 -7.21 2.04
CA ASP A 75 1.47 -8.30 2.99
C ASP A 75 1.97 -7.92 4.38
N THR A 76 1.17 -8.22 5.40
CA THR A 76 1.44 -7.84 6.79
C THR A 76 2.69 -8.52 7.35
N ARG A 77 3.02 -9.73 6.85
CA ARG A 77 4.21 -10.49 7.24
C ARG A 77 5.51 -9.79 6.85
N LEU A 78 5.47 -8.92 5.82
CA LEU A 78 6.65 -8.25 5.27
C LEU A 78 7.02 -6.93 5.96
N ILE A 79 6.29 -6.50 6.99
CA ILE A 79 6.56 -5.23 7.68
C ILE A 79 7.91 -5.27 8.39
N GLU A 80 8.19 -6.34 9.14
CA GLU A 80 9.44 -6.54 9.86
C GLU A 80 10.34 -7.57 9.18
N LEU A 81 9.77 -8.64 8.63
CA LEU A 81 10.52 -9.73 8.01
C LEU A 81 11.39 -9.24 6.84
N LEU A 82 10.85 -8.41 5.96
CA LEU A 82 11.58 -7.98 4.78
C LEU A 82 12.82 -7.13 5.13
N PRO A 83 12.71 -6.06 5.93
CA PRO A 83 13.89 -5.31 6.37
C PRO A 83 14.91 -6.19 7.10
N ALA A 84 14.47 -7.07 7.97
CA ALA A 84 15.36 -7.99 8.70
C ALA A 84 16.09 -8.95 7.75
N ALA A 85 15.40 -9.54 6.77
CA ALA A 85 15.98 -10.46 5.80
C ALA A 85 17.01 -9.78 4.87
N LEU A 86 16.84 -8.50 4.59
CA LEU A 86 17.75 -7.71 3.76
C LEU A 86 18.86 -7.00 4.56
N GLY A 87 18.83 -7.08 5.87
CA GLY A 87 19.77 -6.37 6.74
C GLY A 87 19.67 -4.85 6.60
N ILE A 88 18.47 -4.34 6.33
CA ILE A 88 18.20 -2.90 6.23
C ILE A 88 17.44 -2.39 7.46
N LYS A 89 17.63 -1.14 7.78
CA LYS A 89 17.02 -0.44 8.90
C LYS A 89 16.33 0.85 8.46
N ASN A 90 15.67 1.51 9.40
CA ASN A 90 15.05 2.80 9.16
C ASN A 90 16.08 3.82 8.60
N GLY A 91 15.73 4.46 7.47
CA GLY A 91 16.59 5.40 6.76
C GLY A 91 17.39 4.80 5.60
N ASP A 92 17.56 3.47 5.53
CA ASP A 92 18.39 2.84 4.51
C ASP A 92 17.79 2.87 3.11
N ALA A 93 16.46 2.68 2.98
CA ALA A 93 15.79 2.56 1.68
C ALA A 93 14.39 3.19 1.69
N LYS A 94 13.88 3.55 0.52
CA LYS A 94 12.46 3.84 0.30
C LYS A 94 11.72 2.53 0.09
N ILE A 95 10.65 2.27 0.85
CA ILE A 95 9.84 1.06 0.67
C ILE A 95 8.48 1.47 0.14
N ILE A 96 8.14 0.98 -1.04
CA ILE A 96 6.83 1.17 -1.71
C ILE A 96 6.10 -0.16 -1.62
N LYS A 97 4.88 -0.14 -1.07
CA LYS A 97 4.07 -1.34 -0.88
C LYS A 97 2.72 -1.18 -1.56
N ASN A 98 2.32 -2.20 -2.32
CA ASN A 98 0.97 -2.31 -2.89
C ASN A 98 0.53 -3.78 -2.96
N ALA A 99 -0.67 -4.03 -3.44
CA ALA A 99 -1.16 -5.39 -3.66
C ALA A 99 -0.25 -6.12 -4.68
N GLY A 100 0.39 -7.21 -4.25
CA GLY A 100 1.28 -8.03 -5.07
C GLY A 100 2.69 -7.49 -5.28
N GLY A 101 3.01 -6.25 -4.91
CA GLY A 101 4.32 -5.64 -5.22
C GLY A 101 4.53 -5.39 -6.72
N THR A 102 3.47 -5.02 -7.44
CA THR A 102 3.43 -4.96 -8.91
C THR A 102 3.25 -3.54 -9.44
N MET A 103 3.68 -3.33 -10.68
CA MET A 103 3.31 -2.15 -11.46
C MET A 103 2.12 -2.51 -12.36
N VAL A 104 0.92 -2.10 -11.97
CA VAL A 104 -0.32 -2.42 -12.71
C VAL A 104 -0.60 -1.41 -13.83
N HIS A 105 -0.09 -0.18 -13.70
CA HIS A 105 -0.37 0.89 -14.65
C HIS A 105 0.85 1.83 -14.77
N PRO A 106 1.28 2.22 -16.00
CA PRO A 106 2.47 3.05 -16.22
C PRO A 106 2.37 4.45 -15.60
N TYR A 107 1.16 4.95 -15.39
CA TYR A 107 0.92 6.25 -14.72
C TYR A 107 0.36 6.09 -13.30
N GLY A 108 0.54 4.90 -12.70
CA GLY A 108 0.05 4.60 -11.36
C GLY A 108 0.92 5.21 -10.25
N SER A 109 0.42 5.09 -9.01
CA SER A 109 1.08 5.64 -7.81
C SER A 109 2.47 5.03 -7.57
N VAL A 110 2.71 3.79 -7.96
CA VAL A 110 4.02 3.12 -7.86
C VAL A 110 5.05 3.85 -8.71
N VAL A 111 4.76 4.02 -10.01
CA VAL A 111 5.68 4.71 -10.94
C VAL A 111 5.94 6.14 -10.49
N ARG A 112 4.87 6.88 -10.12
CA ARG A 112 5.02 8.22 -9.56
C ARG A 112 5.94 8.25 -8.32
N SER A 113 5.79 7.29 -7.42
CA SER A 113 6.61 7.22 -6.19
C SER A 113 8.08 6.94 -6.52
N LEU A 114 8.34 6.03 -7.46
CA LEU A 114 9.69 5.74 -7.94
C LEU A 114 10.33 6.96 -8.62
N LEU A 115 9.59 7.65 -9.50
CA LEU A 115 10.08 8.86 -10.16
C LEU A 115 10.44 9.96 -9.15
N VAL A 116 9.60 10.20 -8.14
CA VAL A 116 9.91 11.16 -7.06
C VAL A 116 11.13 10.69 -6.27
N GLY A 117 11.26 9.40 -5.99
CA GLY A 117 12.41 8.82 -5.32
C GLY A 117 13.71 9.07 -6.09
N ILE A 118 13.70 8.84 -7.40
CA ILE A 118 14.86 8.99 -8.28
C ILE A 118 15.21 10.47 -8.49
N LEU A 119 14.23 11.28 -8.86
CA LEU A 119 14.47 12.67 -9.27
C LEU A 119 14.76 13.62 -8.10
N GLU A 120 14.12 13.39 -6.93
CA GLU A 120 14.14 14.33 -5.81
C GLU A 120 14.76 13.78 -4.53
N LEU A 121 14.80 12.47 -4.35
CA LEU A 121 15.17 11.88 -3.07
C LEU A 121 16.43 11.02 -3.12
N GLY A 122 17.18 11.06 -4.23
CA GLY A 122 18.49 10.45 -4.34
C GLY A 122 18.49 8.93 -4.45
N VAL A 123 17.40 8.34 -4.93
CA VAL A 123 17.36 6.91 -5.29
C VAL A 123 18.13 6.70 -6.60
N GLU A 124 19.02 5.73 -6.62
CA GLU A 124 19.79 5.32 -7.79
C GLU A 124 19.44 3.92 -8.27
N GLU A 125 18.96 3.06 -7.36
CA GLU A 125 18.60 1.67 -7.67
C GLU A 125 17.19 1.33 -7.19
N VAL A 126 16.53 0.42 -7.94
CA VAL A 126 15.19 -0.09 -7.61
C VAL A 126 15.24 -1.61 -7.54
N MET A 127 14.77 -2.18 -6.43
CA MET A 127 14.52 -3.62 -6.28
C MET A 127 13.03 -3.90 -6.33
N VAL A 128 12.65 -4.95 -7.06
CA VAL A 128 11.29 -5.51 -7.03
C VAL A 128 11.33 -6.85 -6.32
N ILE A 129 10.56 -6.99 -5.24
CA ILE A 129 10.61 -8.17 -4.38
C ILE A 129 9.21 -8.77 -4.24
N GLY A 130 9.03 -9.95 -4.80
CA GLY A 130 7.86 -10.81 -4.59
C GLY A 130 8.07 -11.74 -3.39
N HIS A 131 6.99 -12.39 -2.96
CA HIS A 131 7.03 -13.38 -1.88
C HIS A 131 6.08 -14.55 -2.17
N THR A 132 6.36 -15.70 -1.62
CA THR A 132 5.50 -16.89 -1.71
C THR A 132 4.21 -16.71 -0.91
N ASP A 133 3.18 -17.46 -1.28
CA ASP A 133 1.87 -17.40 -0.62
C ASP A 133 1.29 -15.98 -0.59
N CYS A 134 1.43 -15.25 -1.71
CA CYS A 134 0.87 -13.93 -1.87
C CYS A 134 -0.66 -14.00 -2.09
N GLY A 135 -1.42 -13.21 -1.33
CA GLY A 135 -2.88 -13.18 -1.47
C GLY A 135 -3.41 -12.65 -2.82
N VAL A 136 -2.53 -12.09 -3.65
CA VAL A 136 -2.87 -11.62 -5.01
C VAL A 136 -2.64 -12.70 -6.05
N GLN A 137 -1.84 -13.73 -5.75
CA GLN A 137 -1.58 -14.82 -6.68
C GLN A 137 -2.86 -15.59 -6.98
N GLY A 138 -3.19 -15.76 -8.26
CA GLY A 138 -4.37 -16.49 -8.72
C GLY A 138 -5.70 -15.75 -8.54
N MET A 139 -5.68 -14.46 -8.16
CA MET A 139 -6.89 -13.65 -8.07
C MET A 139 -7.57 -13.50 -9.43
N ASP A 140 -8.88 -13.80 -9.50
CA ASP A 140 -9.71 -13.59 -10.69
C ASP A 140 -10.42 -12.23 -10.65
N GLY A 141 -10.16 -11.40 -11.66
CA GLY A 141 -10.76 -10.06 -11.74
C GLY A 141 -12.26 -10.05 -11.93
N LYS A 142 -12.84 -11.09 -12.56
CA LYS A 142 -14.30 -11.22 -12.69
C LYS A 142 -14.95 -11.54 -11.35
N GLU A 143 -14.36 -12.47 -10.59
CA GLU A 143 -14.82 -12.77 -9.24
C GLU A 143 -14.74 -11.54 -8.34
N MET A 144 -13.70 -10.74 -8.48
CA MET A 144 -13.55 -9.47 -7.76
C MET A 144 -14.65 -8.46 -8.12
N LEU A 145 -15.01 -8.34 -9.40
CA LEU A 145 -16.12 -7.48 -9.83
C LEU A 145 -17.47 -7.97 -9.29
N GLU A 146 -17.71 -9.28 -9.32
CA GLU A 146 -18.92 -9.85 -8.72
C GLU A 146 -19.00 -9.60 -7.21
N LEU A 147 -17.85 -9.64 -6.51
CA LEU A 147 -17.79 -9.32 -5.09
C LEU A 147 -18.11 -7.84 -4.82
N LEU A 148 -17.68 -6.92 -5.69
CA LEU A 148 -18.03 -5.50 -5.58
C LEU A 148 -19.56 -5.31 -5.71
N GLU A 149 -20.20 -5.94 -6.71
CA GLU A 149 -21.63 -5.87 -6.89
C GLU A 149 -22.39 -6.49 -5.70
N LYS A 150 -21.97 -7.67 -5.24
CA LYS A 150 -22.55 -8.34 -4.05
C LYS A 150 -22.41 -7.51 -2.78
N ARG A 151 -21.38 -6.68 -2.69
CA ARG A 151 -21.15 -5.74 -1.58
C ARG A 151 -21.83 -4.39 -1.76
N GLY A 152 -22.69 -4.24 -2.77
CA GLY A 152 -23.57 -3.08 -2.96
C GLY A 152 -22.96 -1.93 -3.74
N ILE A 153 -21.82 -2.13 -4.42
CA ILE A 153 -21.34 -1.16 -5.42
C ILE A 153 -22.32 -1.18 -6.60
N ASP A 154 -22.89 -0.03 -6.92
CA ASP A 154 -23.82 0.10 -8.03
C ASP A 154 -23.11 -0.20 -9.36
N LYS A 155 -23.74 -1.06 -10.16
CA LYS A 155 -23.25 -1.43 -11.48
C LYS A 155 -22.97 -0.21 -12.37
N GLN A 156 -23.76 0.86 -12.22
CA GLN A 156 -23.52 2.10 -12.97
C GLN A 156 -22.14 2.70 -12.68
N HIS A 157 -21.63 2.63 -11.44
CA HIS A 157 -20.29 3.09 -11.11
C HIS A 157 -19.21 2.23 -11.77
N ILE A 158 -19.39 0.92 -11.79
CA ILE A 158 -18.49 -0.02 -12.48
C ILE A 158 -18.48 0.27 -13.98
N ASP A 159 -19.63 0.50 -14.59
CA ASP A 159 -19.75 0.80 -16.01
C ASP A 159 -19.13 2.15 -16.36
N ILE A 160 -19.25 3.18 -15.51
CA ILE A 160 -18.57 4.46 -15.72
C ILE A 160 -17.05 4.27 -15.81
N VAL A 161 -16.47 3.48 -14.90
CA VAL A 161 -15.01 3.22 -14.91
C VAL A 161 -14.61 2.43 -16.15
N ARG A 162 -15.39 1.43 -16.56
CA ARG A 162 -15.16 0.70 -17.83
C ARG A 162 -15.19 1.64 -19.05
N HIS A 163 -16.12 2.57 -19.10
CA HIS A 163 -16.23 3.55 -20.19
C HIS A 163 -15.08 4.55 -20.21
N SER A 164 -14.32 4.71 -19.11
CA SER A 164 -13.10 5.51 -19.11
C SER A 164 -11.90 4.82 -19.77
N GLY A 165 -12.09 3.60 -20.29
CA GLY A 165 -11.06 2.82 -20.98
C GLY A 165 -10.19 1.96 -20.06
N ILE A 166 -10.56 1.81 -18.79
CA ILE A 166 -9.87 0.92 -17.85
C ILE A 166 -10.43 -0.50 -17.99
N ASP A 167 -9.57 -1.44 -18.30
CA ASP A 167 -9.87 -2.88 -18.22
C ASP A 167 -9.88 -3.31 -16.74
N LEU A 168 -11.06 -3.23 -16.12
CA LEU A 168 -11.24 -3.51 -14.69
C LEU A 168 -10.96 -4.97 -14.35
N GLU A 169 -11.23 -5.91 -15.24
CA GLU A 169 -10.98 -7.33 -14.99
C GLU A 169 -9.48 -7.58 -14.90
N ASN A 170 -8.72 -7.05 -15.84
CA ASN A 170 -7.27 -7.15 -15.80
C ASN A 170 -6.67 -6.35 -14.63
N TRP A 171 -7.21 -5.16 -14.35
CA TRP A 171 -6.71 -4.30 -13.26
C TRP A 171 -6.95 -4.90 -11.86
N LEU A 172 -8.06 -5.62 -11.67
CA LEU A 172 -8.39 -6.33 -10.42
C LEU A 172 -7.81 -7.74 -10.36
N GLY A 173 -7.37 -8.29 -11.49
CA GLY A 173 -6.78 -9.62 -11.56
C GLY A 173 -5.43 -9.69 -10.85
N GLY A 174 -5.05 -10.90 -10.48
CA GLY A 174 -3.75 -11.21 -9.91
C GLY A 174 -2.78 -11.73 -10.96
N PHE A 175 -1.71 -12.35 -10.50
CA PHE A 175 -0.67 -12.95 -11.32
C PHE A 175 -0.63 -14.48 -11.14
N GLU A 176 -0.10 -15.21 -12.12
CA GLU A 176 -0.01 -16.67 -12.07
C GLU A 176 1.11 -17.17 -11.16
N SER A 177 2.31 -16.56 -11.29
CA SER A 177 3.47 -16.92 -10.48
C SER A 177 4.22 -15.68 -9.97
N VAL A 178 4.89 -15.83 -8.83
CA VAL A 178 5.69 -14.75 -8.23
C VAL A 178 6.82 -14.34 -9.17
N GLU A 179 7.47 -15.31 -9.81
CA GLU A 179 8.59 -15.09 -10.72
C GLU A 179 8.17 -14.28 -11.94
N SER A 180 7.04 -14.65 -12.59
CA SER A 180 6.51 -13.90 -13.74
C SER A 180 6.11 -12.50 -13.33
N SER A 181 5.45 -12.33 -12.19
CA SER A 181 5.02 -11.03 -11.68
C SER A 181 6.19 -10.06 -11.45
N VAL A 182 7.27 -10.52 -10.82
CA VAL A 182 8.48 -9.73 -10.62
C VAL A 182 9.13 -9.36 -11.97
N HIS A 183 9.23 -10.35 -12.88
CA HIS A 183 9.83 -10.14 -14.20
C HIS A 183 9.06 -9.10 -15.02
N GLU A 184 7.73 -9.22 -15.07
CA GLU A 184 6.83 -8.31 -15.80
C GLU A 184 6.88 -6.89 -15.21
N THR A 185 6.89 -6.79 -13.88
CA THR A 185 7.03 -5.50 -13.21
C THR A 185 8.36 -4.83 -13.54
N VAL A 186 9.47 -5.56 -13.49
CA VAL A 186 10.80 -5.02 -13.85
C VAL A 186 10.85 -4.62 -15.32
N LYS A 187 10.25 -5.42 -16.21
CA LYS A 187 10.17 -5.12 -17.65
C LYS A 187 9.40 -3.82 -17.85
N GLY A 188 8.19 -3.69 -17.30
CA GLY A 188 7.38 -2.49 -17.48
C GLY A 188 7.97 -1.22 -16.85
N LEU A 189 8.81 -1.34 -15.81
CA LEU A 189 9.55 -0.21 -15.25
C LEU A 189 10.72 0.27 -16.14
N LYS A 190 11.15 -0.54 -17.13
CA LYS A 190 12.22 -0.20 -18.07
C LYS A 190 11.72 0.41 -19.38
N GLU A 191 10.44 0.26 -19.69
CA GLU A 191 9.75 0.81 -20.85
C GLU A 191 9.24 2.23 -20.60
#